data_c3423d7447bbd29be57377192ff094e5
#
_entry.id   c3423d7447bbd29be57377192ff094e5
#
_cell.length_a   1.000
_cell.length_b   1.000
_cell.length_c   1.000
_cell.angle_alpha   90.00
_cell.angle_beta   90.00
_cell.angle_gamma   90.00
#
_symmetry.space_group_name_H-M   'P 1'
#
loop_
_entity.id
_entity.type
_entity.pdbx_description
1 polymer ?
#
loop_
_entity_poly.entity_id
_entity_poly.type
_entity_poly.pdbx_seq_one_letter_code
_entity_poly.pdbx_strand_id
1 'polypeptide(L)'
;PIKKGFQGNDAAVVNGSHSTFRIKALQDIGGYAVHNADDVFTALKLYARKWKGVYVPEVLAYGLTPSYWGPNLLQQYRWSNSIFDLFIFRALPYLLRLKMRQIFCFMVMGLYYFLHINFFLLTILPIISVFVNQPPVNLVLFEFLSRFLVIYVLQLLILIGWGQKFLLRPKLERGVWWRSGFLEIVGSVYVFEGFMKALMRRHLLRIKFVTPKDNKGSVSQLYFFIPHILLSVASITAFIYSIYIDINLWQTKGIRIFLLMNIFILLGLTITSTRWFGRLFRRGSG
;
A
#
# COMPACT_ATOMS: atom_id res chain seq x y z
N PRO A 1 15.35 -6.57 2.35
CA PRO A 1 15.29 -7.68 1.38
C PRO A 1 15.05 -7.18 -0.04
N ILE A 2 13.98 -6.41 -0.29
CA ILE A 2 13.56 -5.94 -1.62
C ILE A 2 14.66 -5.13 -2.32
N LYS A 3 15.26 -4.15 -1.64
CA LYS A 3 16.32 -3.31 -2.22
C LYS A 3 17.56 -4.11 -2.64
N LYS A 4 17.94 -5.12 -1.85
CA LYS A 4 19.05 -6.02 -2.17
C LYS A 4 18.71 -6.93 -3.36
N GLY A 5 17.47 -7.40 -3.45
CA GLY A 5 16.96 -8.14 -4.60
C GLY A 5 16.95 -7.30 -5.88
N PHE A 6 16.58 -6.02 -5.79
CA PHE A 6 16.63 -5.10 -6.93
C PHE A 6 18.07 -4.89 -7.42
N GLN A 7 19.02 -4.72 -6.51
CA GLN A 7 20.44 -4.63 -6.89
C GLN A 7 20.91 -5.88 -7.62
N GLY A 8 20.55 -7.08 -7.14
CA GLY A 8 20.89 -8.35 -7.81
C GLY A 8 20.33 -8.45 -9.24
N ASN A 9 19.28 -7.70 -9.55
CA ASN A 9 18.69 -7.59 -10.89
C ASN A 9 19.15 -6.34 -11.66
N ASP A 10 20.19 -5.66 -11.19
CA ASP A 10 20.72 -4.42 -11.79
C ASP A 10 19.64 -3.33 -11.87
N ALA A 11 18.83 -3.21 -10.82
CA ALA A 11 17.68 -2.29 -10.71
C ALA A 11 17.60 -1.59 -9.33
N ALA A 12 18.74 -1.25 -8.72
CA ALA A 12 18.76 -0.54 -7.46
C ALA A 12 18.02 0.80 -7.57
N VAL A 13 16.97 0.96 -6.76
CA VAL A 13 16.10 2.14 -6.83
C VAL A 13 16.69 3.27 -6.00
N VAL A 14 16.58 4.49 -6.51
CA VAL A 14 16.88 5.71 -5.79
C VAL A 14 16.00 5.79 -4.54
N ASN A 15 16.57 6.17 -3.42
CA ASN A 15 15.84 6.44 -2.20
C ASN A 15 15.73 7.95 -2.03
N GLY A 16 14.52 8.48 -1.91
CA GLY A 16 14.25 9.92 -1.95
C GLY A 16 15.01 10.77 -0.93
N SER A 17 15.51 10.16 0.16
CA SER A 17 16.24 10.91 1.21
C SER A 17 17.73 10.59 1.31
N HIS A 18 18.22 9.49 0.76
CA HIS A 18 19.56 8.98 1.01
C HIS A 18 20.18 8.42 -0.26
N SER A 19 20.41 9.29 -1.24
CA SER A 19 20.98 8.90 -2.52
C SER A 19 22.07 9.88 -2.93
N THR A 20 23.18 9.33 -3.42
CA THR A 20 24.30 10.11 -3.98
C THR A 20 24.37 9.85 -5.49
N PHE A 21 24.57 10.88 -6.26
CA PHE A 21 24.60 10.83 -7.71
C PHE A 21 25.93 11.35 -8.27
N ARG A 22 26.38 10.76 -9.36
CA ARG A 22 27.39 11.38 -10.21
C ARG A 22 26.74 12.56 -10.95
N ILE A 23 27.33 13.73 -10.90
CA ILE A 23 26.82 14.95 -11.58
C ILE A 23 26.61 14.68 -13.08
N LYS A 24 27.57 13.98 -13.72
CA LYS A 24 27.46 13.60 -15.14
C LYS A 24 26.21 12.75 -15.42
N ALA A 25 25.83 11.87 -14.49
CA ALA A 25 24.63 11.03 -14.66
C ALA A 25 23.35 11.87 -14.59
N LEU A 26 23.29 12.84 -13.68
CA LEU A 26 22.17 13.77 -13.59
C LEU A 26 22.09 14.68 -14.82
N GLN A 27 23.22 15.18 -15.31
CA GLN A 27 23.28 16.00 -16.52
C GLN A 27 22.77 15.23 -17.73
N ASP A 28 23.14 13.95 -17.90
CA ASP A 28 22.73 13.09 -19.01
C ASP A 28 21.22 12.85 -19.06
N ILE A 29 20.52 12.86 -17.94
CA ILE A 29 19.06 12.71 -17.86
C ILE A 29 18.30 14.03 -17.77
N GLY A 30 18.99 15.17 -17.83
CA GLY A 30 18.38 16.51 -17.73
C GLY A 30 18.04 16.91 -16.29
N GLY A 31 18.79 16.45 -15.32
CA GLY A 31 18.59 16.73 -13.88
C GLY A 31 17.70 15.73 -13.16
N TYR A 32 17.54 15.94 -11.86
CA TYR A 32 16.65 15.16 -11.01
C TYR A 32 15.20 15.32 -11.50
N ALA A 33 14.43 14.25 -11.51
CA ALA A 33 13.09 14.28 -12.09
C ALA A 33 12.14 15.19 -11.30
N VAL A 34 11.45 16.08 -12.00
CA VAL A 34 10.40 16.92 -11.40
C VAL A 34 9.08 16.14 -11.40
N HIS A 35 8.83 15.41 -10.33
CA HIS A 35 7.64 14.58 -10.15
C HIS A 35 7.42 14.29 -8.66
N ASN A 36 6.19 13.95 -8.24
CA ASN A 36 5.95 13.58 -6.85
C ASN A 36 6.52 12.19 -6.47
N ALA A 37 6.80 11.32 -7.45
CA ALA A 37 7.62 10.11 -7.32
C ALA A 37 8.98 10.35 -7.98
N ASP A 38 9.65 11.42 -7.58
CA ASP A 38 10.89 11.94 -8.13
C ASP A 38 12.04 10.93 -8.04
N ASP A 39 12.13 10.19 -6.98
CA ASP A 39 13.12 9.14 -6.73
C ASP A 39 12.96 7.96 -7.71
N VAL A 40 11.75 7.40 -7.82
CA VAL A 40 11.47 6.29 -8.73
C VAL A 40 11.63 6.74 -10.18
N PHE A 41 11.15 7.94 -10.51
CA PHE A 41 11.26 8.46 -11.87
C PHE A 41 12.71 8.79 -12.25
N THR A 42 13.49 9.33 -11.36
CA THR A 42 14.94 9.56 -11.57
C THR A 42 15.67 8.23 -11.79
N ALA A 43 15.38 7.21 -10.97
CA ALA A 43 15.94 5.88 -11.17
C ALA A 43 15.60 5.34 -12.56
N LEU A 44 14.34 5.42 -12.97
CA LEU A 44 13.86 4.95 -14.28
C LEU A 44 14.58 5.64 -15.44
N LYS A 45 14.74 6.98 -15.37
CA LYS A 45 15.48 7.77 -16.36
C LYS A 45 16.96 7.37 -16.43
N LEU A 46 17.60 7.17 -15.30
CA LEU A 46 19.01 6.75 -15.22
C LEU A 46 19.23 5.37 -15.86
N TYR A 47 18.39 4.39 -15.53
CA TYR A 47 18.48 3.06 -16.14
C TYR A 47 18.18 3.05 -17.63
N ALA A 48 17.25 3.87 -18.10
CA ALA A 48 16.98 4.04 -19.54
C ALA A 48 18.20 4.61 -20.30
N ARG A 49 19.10 5.33 -19.63
CA ARG A 49 20.40 5.80 -20.13
C ARG A 49 21.57 4.87 -19.79
N LYS A 50 21.29 3.64 -19.33
CA LYS A 50 22.29 2.59 -19.00
C LYS A 50 23.19 2.93 -17.80
N TRP A 51 22.83 3.92 -17.00
CA TRP A 51 23.50 4.14 -15.71
C TRP A 51 23.17 3.02 -14.73
N LYS A 52 24.11 2.70 -13.84
CA LYS A 52 23.93 1.64 -12.84
C LYS A 52 23.82 2.25 -11.45
N GLY A 53 22.88 1.74 -10.66
CA GLY A 53 22.74 2.05 -9.24
C GLY A 53 23.34 0.96 -8.37
N VAL A 54 23.88 1.35 -7.21
CA VAL A 54 24.38 0.42 -6.19
C VAL A 54 23.63 0.72 -4.88
N TYR A 55 23.10 -0.32 -4.25
CA TYR A 55 22.51 -0.23 -2.93
C TYR A 55 23.55 -0.58 -1.87
N VAL A 56 23.84 0.36 -0.98
CA VAL A 56 24.71 0.14 0.18
C VAL A 56 23.86 -0.28 1.36
N PRO A 57 24.00 -1.51 1.90
CA PRO A 57 23.16 -2.04 2.97
C PRO A 57 23.62 -1.58 4.37
N GLU A 58 23.99 -0.31 4.48
CA GLU A 58 24.42 0.31 5.72
C GLU A 58 23.42 1.39 6.14
N VAL A 59 23.26 1.57 7.45
CA VAL A 59 22.40 2.61 8.00
C VAL A 59 23.23 3.88 8.16
N LEU A 60 23.17 4.76 7.17
CA LEU A 60 23.94 5.99 7.13
C LEU A 60 23.18 7.20 7.69
N ALA A 61 21.86 7.11 7.80
CA ALA A 61 21.05 8.19 8.34
C ALA A 61 19.72 7.68 8.91
N TYR A 62 19.15 8.43 9.83
CA TYR A 62 17.87 8.21 10.45
C TYR A 62 16.93 9.35 10.08
N GLY A 63 15.68 9.01 9.79
CA GLY A 63 14.61 9.96 9.50
C GLY A 63 13.45 9.83 10.49
N LEU A 64 12.67 10.89 10.63
CA LEU A 64 11.45 10.86 11.39
C LEU A 64 10.32 10.26 10.53
N THR A 65 9.56 9.36 11.14
CA THR A 65 8.33 8.81 10.54
C THR A 65 7.10 9.50 11.12
N PRO A 66 5.96 9.52 10.42
CA PRO A 66 4.72 10.02 10.97
C PRO A 66 4.35 9.28 12.26
N SER A 67 4.09 10.03 13.33
CA SER A 67 3.72 9.50 14.65
C SER A 67 2.21 9.32 14.83
N TYR A 68 1.42 9.73 13.85
CA TYR A 68 -0.05 9.71 13.89
C TYR A 68 -0.62 9.16 12.59
N TRP A 69 -1.84 8.67 12.66
CA TRP A 69 -2.53 8.07 11.51
C TRP A 69 -2.76 9.06 10.37
N GLY A 70 -3.23 10.27 10.67
CA GLY A 70 -3.52 11.26 9.63
C GLY A 70 -2.35 11.51 8.69
N PRO A 71 -1.18 11.94 9.18
CA PRO A 71 0.01 12.10 8.36
C PRO A 71 0.45 10.82 7.63
N ASN A 72 0.30 9.64 8.25
CA ASN A 72 0.62 8.37 7.60
C ASN A 72 -0.31 8.08 6.41
N LEU A 73 -1.62 8.20 6.60
CA LEU A 73 -2.61 7.95 5.56
C LEU A 73 -2.50 8.94 4.40
N LEU A 74 -2.25 10.22 4.68
CA LEU A 74 -1.98 11.23 3.67
C LEU A 74 -0.68 10.95 2.90
N GLN A 75 0.33 10.38 3.57
CA GLN A 75 1.57 9.94 2.93
C GLN A 75 1.31 8.77 1.97
N GLN A 76 0.53 7.76 2.39
CA GLN A 76 0.13 6.63 1.53
C GLN A 76 -0.67 7.10 0.32
N TYR A 77 -1.64 7.99 0.53
CA TYR A 77 -2.40 8.64 -0.54
C TYR A 77 -1.49 9.34 -1.56
N ARG A 78 -0.55 10.15 -1.09
CA ARG A 78 0.38 10.89 -1.96
C ARG A 78 1.28 9.94 -2.76
N TRP A 79 1.86 8.95 -2.08
CA TRP A 79 2.77 8.00 -2.73
C TRP A 79 2.04 7.15 -3.77
N SER A 80 0.87 6.62 -3.44
CA SER A 80 0.08 5.82 -4.38
C SER A 80 -0.31 6.64 -5.62
N ASN A 81 -0.86 7.84 -5.43
CA ASN A 81 -1.22 8.71 -6.53
C ASN A 81 -0.01 9.00 -7.44
N SER A 82 1.13 9.32 -6.85
CA SER A 82 2.35 9.64 -7.61
C SER A 82 2.86 8.44 -8.40
N ILE A 83 2.82 7.24 -7.82
CA ILE A 83 3.21 6.01 -8.50
C ILE A 83 2.24 5.67 -9.62
N PHE A 84 0.93 5.81 -9.40
CA PHE A 84 -0.06 5.59 -10.45
C PHE A 84 0.09 6.58 -11.60
N ASP A 85 0.27 7.88 -11.32
CA ASP A 85 0.53 8.88 -12.37
C ASP A 85 1.79 8.52 -13.17
N LEU A 86 2.86 8.15 -12.48
CA LEU A 86 4.11 7.77 -13.13
C LEU A 86 3.92 6.54 -14.05
N PHE A 87 3.39 5.44 -13.52
CA PHE A 87 3.33 4.18 -14.28
C PHE A 87 2.28 4.18 -15.37
N ILE A 88 1.15 4.84 -15.17
CA ILE A 88 0.08 4.88 -16.16
C ILE A 88 0.43 5.82 -17.33
N PHE A 89 1.04 6.99 -17.06
CA PHE A 89 1.15 8.03 -18.07
C PHE A 89 2.58 8.36 -18.51
N ARG A 90 3.62 8.00 -17.75
CA ARG A 90 4.98 8.50 -17.99
C ARG A 90 6.05 7.44 -18.11
N ALA A 91 5.89 6.29 -17.45
CA ALA A 91 6.95 5.29 -17.33
C ALA A 91 7.24 4.54 -18.63
N LEU A 92 6.23 4.30 -19.47
CA LEU A 92 6.32 3.44 -20.65
C LEU A 92 7.52 3.72 -21.56
N PRO A 93 7.81 4.97 -21.99
CA PRO A 93 8.94 5.25 -22.89
C PRO A 93 10.32 4.88 -22.29
N TYR A 94 10.41 4.89 -20.96
CA TYR A 94 11.63 4.53 -20.25
C TYR A 94 11.71 3.03 -20.01
N LEU A 95 10.60 2.38 -19.64
CA LEU A 95 10.52 0.93 -19.44
C LEU A 95 10.94 0.16 -20.68
N LEU A 96 10.52 0.59 -21.88
CA LEU A 96 10.88 -0.03 -23.14
C LEU A 96 12.40 -0.02 -23.45
N ARG A 97 13.19 0.78 -22.73
CA ARG A 97 14.64 0.86 -22.87
C ARG A 97 15.39 0.01 -21.84
N LEU A 98 14.67 -0.62 -20.92
CA LEU A 98 15.23 -1.41 -19.85
C LEU A 98 15.40 -2.89 -20.24
N LYS A 99 16.26 -3.60 -19.50
CA LYS A 99 16.33 -5.06 -19.57
C LYS A 99 15.10 -5.67 -18.91
N MET A 100 14.66 -6.85 -19.33
CA MET A 100 13.48 -7.53 -18.78
C MET A 100 13.52 -7.66 -17.25
N ARG A 101 14.67 -7.97 -16.67
CA ARG A 101 14.86 -8.05 -15.20
C ARG A 101 14.59 -6.73 -14.50
N GLN A 102 15.00 -5.62 -15.11
CA GLN A 102 14.77 -4.28 -14.58
C GLN A 102 13.30 -3.91 -14.71
N ILE A 103 12.67 -4.19 -15.86
CA ILE A 103 11.24 -3.99 -16.08
C ILE A 103 10.45 -4.70 -14.98
N PHE A 104 10.76 -5.99 -14.72
CA PHE A 104 10.10 -6.76 -13.67
C PHE A 104 10.21 -6.07 -12.30
N CYS A 105 11.40 -5.61 -11.91
CA CYS A 105 11.60 -4.92 -10.64
C CYS A 105 10.76 -3.62 -10.54
N PHE A 106 10.76 -2.80 -11.59
CA PHE A 106 9.96 -1.58 -11.61
C PHE A 106 8.45 -1.87 -11.62
N MET A 107 8.01 -2.89 -12.38
CA MET A 107 6.62 -3.32 -12.37
C MET A 107 6.16 -3.80 -11.00
N VAL A 108 7.00 -4.55 -10.25
CA VAL A 108 6.68 -4.93 -8.87
C VAL A 108 6.43 -3.72 -7.98
N MET A 109 7.19 -2.64 -8.15
CA MET A 109 6.95 -1.39 -7.40
C MET A 109 5.62 -0.73 -7.78
N GLY A 110 5.30 -0.67 -9.07
CA GLY A 110 4.04 -0.14 -9.55
C GLY A 110 2.84 -0.97 -9.10
N LEU A 111 2.95 -2.30 -9.20
CA LEU A 111 1.90 -3.25 -8.82
C LEU A 111 1.67 -3.33 -7.31
N TYR A 112 2.63 -2.94 -6.49
CA TYR A 112 2.49 -2.96 -5.02
C TYR A 112 1.22 -2.25 -4.56
N TYR A 113 0.93 -1.07 -5.11
CA TYR A 113 -0.27 -0.32 -4.73
C TYR A 113 -1.57 -0.93 -5.26
N PHE A 114 -1.53 -1.76 -6.31
CA PHE A 114 -2.72 -2.49 -6.76
C PHE A 114 -3.17 -3.56 -5.75
N LEU A 115 -2.26 -4.09 -4.95
CA LEU A 115 -2.62 -5.00 -3.85
C LEU A 115 -3.52 -4.30 -2.81
N HIS A 116 -3.26 -3.03 -2.53
CA HIS A 116 -4.11 -2.24 -1.63
C HIS A 116 -5.49 -1.99 -2.22
N ILE A 117 -5.59 -1.79 -3.54
CA ILE A 117 -6.88 -1.66 -4.24
C ILE A 117 -7.69 -2.94 -4.09
N ASN A 118 -7.06 -4.11 -4.17
CA ASN A 118 -7.74 -5.39 -3.93
C ASN A 118 -8.39 -5.45 -2.54
N PHE A 119 -7.73 -4.99 -1.48
CA PHE A 119 -8.35 -4.93 -0.15
C PHE A 119 -9.57 -4.02 -0.12
N PHE A 120 -9.50 -2.87 -0.79
CA PHE A 120 -10.66 -1.99 -0.93
C PHE A 120 -11.80 -2.64 -1.71
N LEU A 121 -11.51 -3.29 -2.84
CA LEU A 121 -12.49 -4.00 -3.64
C LEU A 121 -13.12 -5.18 -2.86
N LEU A 122 -12.35 -5.96 -2.12
CA LEU A 122 -12.85 -7.01 -1.24
C LEU A 122 -13.78 -6.48 -0.15
N THR A 123 -13.64 -5.22 0.22
CA THR A 123 -14.54 -4.55 1.17
C THR A 123 -15.83 -4.09 0.50
N ILE A 124 -15.74 -3.44 -0.68
CA ILE A 124 -16.90 -2.78 -1.29
C ILE A 124 -17.76 -3.72 -2.15
N LEU A 125 -17.15 -4.70 -2.82
CA LEU A 125 -17.89 -5.60 -3.71
C LEU A 125 -18.96 -6.43 -2.98
N PRO A 126 -18.75 -6.98 -1.78
CA PRO A 126 -19.82 -7.67 -1.04
C PRO A 126 -20.97 -6.73 -0.68
N ILE A 127 -20.69 -5.47 -0.37
CA ILE A 127 -21.72 -4.46 -0.07
C ILE A 127 -22.58 -4.22 -1.31
N ILE A 128 -21.96 -3.92 -2.44
CA ILE A 128 -22.65 -3.66 -3.71
C ILE A 128 -23.46 -4.88 -4.14
N SER A 129 -22.89 -6.08 -4.04
CA SER A 129 -23.55 -7.32 -4.51
C SER A 129 -24.85 -7.61 -3.78
N VAL A 130 -24.96 -7.26 -2.51
CA VAL A 130 -26.21 -7.39 -1.74
C VAL A 130 -27.28 -6.44 -2.26
N PHE A 131 -26.93 -5.16 -2.49
CA PHE A 131 -27.91 -4.18 -2.97
C PHE A 131 -28.33 -4.40 -4.43
N VAL A 132 -27.43 -4.91 -5.26
CA VAL A 132 -27.72 -5.24 -6.67
C VAL A 132 -28.39 -6.62 -6.79
N ASN A 133 -28.41 -7.40 -5.72
CA ASN A 133 -28.91 -8.79 -5.70
C ASN A 133 -28.22 -9.69 -6.73
N GLN A 134 -26.94 -9.44 -6.97
CA GLN A 134 -26.11 -10.21 -7.89
C GLN A 134 -24.75 -10.51 -7.23
N PRO A 135 -24.36 -11.79 -7.10
CA PRO A 135 -23.03 -12.12 -6.61
C PRO A 135 -21.98 -11.66 -7.63
N PRO A 136 -20.88 -11.02 -7.19
CA PRO A 136 -19.83 -10.55 -8.09
C PRO A 136 -19.11 -11.72 -8.78
N VAL A 137 -19.13 -12.88 -8.15
CA VAL A 137 -18.58 -14.14 -8.67
C VAL A 137 -19.37 -15.29 -8.03
N ASN A 138 -19.63 -16.34 -8.79
CA ASN A 138 -20.17 -17.59 -8.25
C ASN A 138 -19.10 -18.32 -7.45
N LEU A 139 -18.85 -17.85 -6.23
CA LEU A 139 -17.86 -18.42 -5.33
C LEU A 139 -18.50 -19.40 -4.37
N VAL A 140 -18.17 -20.66 -4.51
CA VAL A 140 -18.33 -21.62 -3.42
C VAL A 140 -17.29 -21.28 -2.36
N LEU A 141 -17.76 -20.85 -1.18
CA LEU A 141 -16.88 -20.40 -0.09
C LEU A 141 -15.76 -21.40 0.24
N PHE A 142 -16.08 -22.69 0.20
CA PHE A 142 -15.10 -23.75 0.47
C PHE A 142 -13.99 -23.80 -0.59
N GLU A 143 -14.32 -23.69 -1.87
CA GLU A 143 -13.34 -23.66 -2.95
C GLU A 143 -12.46 -22.41 -2.88
N PHE A 144 -13.06 -21.25 -2.59
CA PHE A 144 -12.33 -20.02 -2.40
C PHE A 144 -11.34 -20.14 -1.24
N LEU A 145 -11.82 -20.54 -0.06
CA LEU A 145 -10.97 -20.67 1.13
C LEU A 145 -9.87 -21.70 0.93
N SER A 146 -10.14 -22.86 0.32
CA SER A 146 -9.13 -23.90 0.08
C SER A 146 -8.00 -23.40 -0.83
N ARG A 147 -8.33 -22.67 -1.90
CA ARG A 147 -7.32 -22.10 -2.81
C ARG A 147 -6.55 -20.97 -2.17
N PHE A 148 -7.23 -20.04 -1.49
CA PHE A 148 -6.58 -18.94 -0.78
C PHE A 148 -5.73 -19.40 0.40
N LEU A 149 -6.18 -20.41 1.16
CA LEU A 149 -5.44 -20.95 2.29
C LEU A 149 -4.06 -21.46 1.87
N VAL A 150 -3.95 -22.16 0.76
CA VAL A 150 -2.67 -22.64 0.22
C VAL A 150 -1.74 -21.46 -0.09
N ILE A 151 -2.25 -20.44 -0.78
CA ILE A 151 -1.47 -19.24 -1.12
C ILE A 151 -1.02 -18.52 0.16
N TYR A 152 -1.92 -18.36 1.13
CA TYR A 152 -1.64 -17.70 2.41
C TYR A 152 -0.61 -18.47 3.24
N VAL A 153 -0.73 -19.79 3.31
CA VAL A 153 0.23 -20.63 4.02
C VAL A 153 1.61 -20.56 3.37
N LEU A 154 1.69 -20.64 2.03
CA LEU A 154 2.94 -20.48 1.31
C LEU A 154 3.56 -19.10 1.55
N GLN A 155 2.76 -18.04 1.51
CA GLN A 155 3.23 -16.69 1.80
C GLN A 155 3.76 -16.56 3.23
N LEU A 156 3.05 -17.13 4.22
CA LEU A 156 3.51 -17.18 5.61
C LEU A 156 4.80 -17.96 5.77
N LEU A 157 4.94 -19.11 5.13
CA LEU A 157 6.16 -19.91 5.15
C LEU A 157 7.35 -19.14 4.56
N ILE A 158 7.15 -18.44 3.44
CA ILE A 158 8.17 -17.58 2.84
C ILE A 158 8.55 -16.42 3.80
N LEU A 159 7.57 -15.75 4.38
CA LEU A 159 7.80 -14.63 5.29
C LEU A 159 8.48 -15.06 6.59
N ILE A 160 8.04 -16.17 7.20
CA ILE A 160 8.56 -16.67 8.47
C ILE A 160 9.88 -17.39 8.24
N GLY A 161 9.97 -18.26 7.23
CA GLY A 161 11.17 -19.06 6.98
C GLY A 161 12.31 -18.27 6.35
N TRP A 162 12.00 -17.43 5.37
CA TRP A 162 13.01 -16.72 4.60
C TRP A 162 13.09 -15.23 4.91
N GLY A 163 11.95 -14.56 5.07
CA GLY A 163 11.89 -13.12 5.33
C GLY A 163 12.62 -12.71 6.60
N GLN A 164 12.57 -13.54 7.65
CA GLN A 164 13.22 -13.26 8.94
C GLN A 164 14.76 -13.17 8.85
N LYS A 165 15.37 -13.88 7.91
CA LYS A 165 16.84 -13.86 7.68
C LYS A 165 17.37 -12.50 7.22
N PHE A 166 16.47 -11.65 6.70
CA PHE A 166 16.83 -10.35 6.13
C PHE A 166 16.46 -9.16 7.02
N LEU A 167 16.02 -9.42 8.24
CA LEU A 167 15.77 -8.34 9.20
C LEU A 167 17.11 -7.77 9.68
N LEU A 168 17.24 -6.44 9.66
CA LEU A 168 18.44 -5.74 10.13
C LEU A 168 18.55 -5.78 11.64
N ARG A 169 17.40 -5.69 12.33
CA ARG A 169 17.29 -5.70 13.79
C ARG A 169 16.23 -6.73 14.23
N PRO A 170 16.53 -8.04 14.22
CA PRO A 170 15.52 -9.09 14.42
C PRO A 170 14.69 -8.94 15.69
N LYS A 171 15.30 -8.44 16.78
CA LYS A 171 14.60 -8.24 18.07
C LYS A 171 13.55 -7.12 18.01
N LEU A 172 13.82 -6.04 17.25
CA LEU A 172 12.94 -4.87 17.13
C LEU A 172 11.93 -5.02 15.98
N GLU A 173 12.32 -5.71 14.92
CA GLU A 173 11.53 -5.88 13.69
C GLU A 173 10.65 -7.12 13.72
N ARG A 174 10.65 -7.88 14.83
CA ARG A 174 9.78 -9.05 14.97
C ARG A 174 8.30 -8.65 14.84
N GLY A 175 7.62 -9.28 13.89
CA GLY A 175 6.21 -8.99 13.61
C GLY A 175 5.95 -7.78 12.70
N VAL A 176 6.97 -7.18 12.08
CA VAL A 176 6.80 -6.08 11.08
C VAL A 176 5.86 -6.50 9.96
N TRP A 177 5.90 -7.75 9.51
CA TRP A 177 5.09 -8.27 8.42
C TRP A 177 3.57 -8.17 8.68
N TRP A 178 3.09 -8.56 9.87
CA TRP A 178 1.65 -8.46 10.17
C TRP A 178 1.22 -7.00 10.42
N ARG A 179 2.13 -6.18 10.98
CA ARG A 179 1.90 -4.74 11.16
C ARG A 179 1.82 -4.02 9.81
N SER A 180 2.69 -4.40 8.87
CA SER A 180 2.64 -3.89 7.50
C SER A 180 1.32 -4.24 6.83
N GLY A 181 0.89 -5.49 6.88
CA GLY A 181 -0.39 -5.92 6.33
C GLY A 181 -1.58 -5.16 6.94
N PHE A 182 -1.53 -4.90 8.25
CA PHE A 182 -2.53 -4.07 8.90
C PHE A 182 -2.56 -2.63 8.36
N LEU A 183 -1.40 -2.01 8.20
CA LEU A 183 -1.27 -0.67 7.61
C LEU A 183 -1.76 -0.64 6.15
N GLU A 184 -1.55 -1.70 5.41
CA GLU A 184 -2.01 -1.84 4.03
C GLU A 184 -3.54 -1.87 3.95
N ILE A 185 -4.20 -2.63 4.82
CA ILE A 185 -5.66 -2.68 4.88
C ILE A 185 -6.23 -1.31 5.26
N VAL A 186 -5.70 -0.67 6.30
CA VAL A 186 -6.14 0.68 6.72
C VAL A 186 -5.88 1.71 5.61
N GLY A 187 -4.73 1.62 4.95
CA GLY A 187 -4.34 2.54 3.88
C GLY A 187 -5.14 2.35 2.58
N SER A 188 -5.81 1.20 2.39
CA SER A 188 -6.42 0.80 1.11
C SER A 188 -7.41 1.82 0.55
N VAL A 189 -8.23 2.44 1.40
CA VAL A 189 -9.19 3.49 1.01
C VAL A 189 -8.48 4.70 0.42
N TYR A 190 -7.40 5.13 1.06
CA TYR A 190 -6.62 6.29 0.63
C TYR A 190 -5.80 6.00 -0.63
N VAL A 191 -5.31 4.76 -0.76
CA VAL A 191 -4.63 4.30 -1.99
C VAL A 191 -5.60 4.26 -3.15
N PHE A 192 -6.83 3.79 -2.95
CA PHE A 192 -7.88 3.81 -3.97
C PHE A 192 -8.25 5.24 -4.38
N GLU A 193 -8.39 6.15 -3.42
CA GLU A 193 -8.60 7.58 -3.72
C GLU A 193 -7.44 8.15 -4.55
N GLY A 194 -6.19 7.81 -4.19
CA GLY A 194 -5.00 8.19 -4.93
C GLY A 194 -5.02 7.68 -6.37
N PHE A 195 -5.43 6.43 -6.58
CA PHE A 195 -5.61 5.84 -7.90
C PHE A 195 -6.66 6.58 -8.73
N MET A 196 -7.85 6.81 -8.18
CA MET A 196 -8.92 7.51 -8.87
C MET A 196 -8.53 8.93 -9.27
N LYS A 197 -7.82 9.65 -8.40
CA LYS A 197 -7.33 11.00 -8.73
C LYS A 197 -6.22 10.99 -9.78
N ALA A 198 -5.36 9.98 -9.81
CA ALA A 198 -4.38 9.81 -10.87
C ALA A 198 -5.08 9.59 -12.22
N LEU A 199 -6.08 8.73 -12.30
CA LEU A 199 -6.86 8.47 -13.51
C LEU A 199 -7.57 9.74 -14.00
N MET A 200 -8.15 10.53 -13.12
CA MET A 200 -8.82 11.79 -13.46
C MET A 200 -7.82 12.91 -13.82
N ARG A 201 -6.51 12.63 -13.84
CA ARG A 201 -5.45 13.62 -14.08
C ARG A 201 -5.59 14.91 -13.28
N ARG A 202 -6.26 14.85 -12.12
CA ARG A 202 -6.33 15.95 -11.18
C ARG A 202 -4.98 16.05 -10.48
N HIS A 203 -4.06 16.73 -11.16
CA HIS A 203 -2.67 16.88 -10.75
C HIS A 203 -2.57 17.39 -9.33
N LEU A 204 -1.88 16.61 -8.55
CA LEU A 204 -1.54 16.83 -7.15
C LEU A 204 -0.47 17.92 -6.94
N LEU A 205 -0.34 18.86 -7.87
CA LEU A 205 0.62 19.97 -7.76
C LEU A 205 0.52 20.78 -6.45
N ARG A 206 -0.44 20.43 -5.57
CA ARG A 206 -0.69 21.12 -4.29
C ARG A 206 -0.85 20.20 -3.08
N ILE A 207 -0.44 18.93 -3.13
CA ILE A 207 -0.40 18.16 -1.88
C ILE A 207 0.77 18.69 -1.05
N LYS A 208 0.45 19.36 0.05
CA LYS A 208 1.43 19.76 1.04
C LYS A 208 2.22 18.55 1.49
N PHE A 209 3.55 18.67 1.51
CA PHE A 209 4.39 17.68 2.16
C PHE A 209 3.99 17.63 3.64
N VAL A 210 3.57 16.46 4.09
CA VAL A 210 3.33 16.24 5.52
C VAL A 210 4.68 16.09 6.18
N THR A 211 5.08 17.13 6.92
CA THR A 211 6.31 17.06 7.72
C THR A 211 6.00 16.52 9.12
N PRO A 212 6.95 15.89 9.80
CA PRO A 212 6.77 15.46 11.19
C PRO A 212 6.39 16.59 12.15
N LYS A 213 6.69 17.85 11.81
CA LYS A 213 6.30 19.04 12.58
C LYS A 213 4.80 19.33 12.55
N ASP A 214 4.10 18.88 11.51
CA ASP A 214 2.64 19.02 11.38
C ASP A 214 1.89 18.09 12.33
N ASN A 215 2.61 17.28 13.11
CA ASN A 215 2.08 16.31 14.07
C ASN A 215 1.55 16.94 15.39
N LYS A 216 1.69 18.23 15.60
CA LYS A 216 1.03 18.90 16.73
C LYS A 216 -0.45 19.10 16.40
N GLY A 217 -1.16 17.95 16.30
CA GLY A 217 -2.48 17.90 15.74
C GLY A 217 -3.58 18.34 16.69
N SER A 218 -4.25 19.38 16.34
CA SER A 218 -5.59 19.73 16.84
C SER A 218 -6.71 18.97 16.11
N VAL A 219 -6.41 18.29 14.99
CA VAL A 219 -7.41 17.52 14.25
C VAL A 219 -7.57 16.16 14.88
N SER A 220 -8.80 15.82 15.27
CA SER A 220 -9.14 14.49 15.80
C SER A 220 -8.67 13.41 14.82
N GLN A 221 -7.88 12.42 15.31
CA GLN A 221 -7.45 11.28 14.51
C GLN A 221 -8.65 10.53 13.92
N LEU A 222 -9.81 10.62 14.56
CA LEU A 222 -11.04 9.99 14.12
C LEU A 222 -11.51 10.51 12.75
N TYR A 223 -11.24 11.78 12.41
CA TYR A 223 -11.56 12.32 11.09
C TYR A 223 -11.00 11.48 9.94
N PHE A 224 -9.78 10.99 10.08
CA PHE A 224 -9.15 10.15 9.06
C PHE A 224 -9.78 8.75 8.95
N PHE A 225 -10.62 8.37 9.90
CA PHE A 225 -11.33 7.09 9.89
C PHE A 225 -12.78 7.20 9.43
N ILE A 226 -13.26 8.39 9.08
CA ILE A 226 -14.63 8.58 8.55
C ILE A 226 -14.93 7.63 7.39
N PRO A 227 -14.06 7.45 6.37
CA PRO A 227 -14.34 6.50 5.29
C PRO A 227 -14.49 5.05 5.79
N HIS A 228 -13.70 4.64 6.78
CA HIS A 228 -13.78 3.30 7.37
C HIS A 228 -15.08 3.12 8.18
N ILE A 229 -15.50 4.16 8.91
CA ILE A 229 -16.78 4.16 9.64
C ILE A 229 -17.94 4.04 8.67
N LEU A 230 -17.93 4.82 7.58
CA LEU A 230 -18.97 4.75 6.55
C LEU A 230 -19.04 3.38 5.89
N LEU A 231 -17.90 2.77 5.57
CA LEU A 231 -17.85 1.41 5.04
C LEU A 231 -18.33 0.37 6.06
N SER A 232 -18.06 0.56 7.36
CA SER A 232 -18.57 -0.31 8.42
C SER A 232 -20.10 -0.21 8.50
N VAL A 233 -20.65 0.99 8.50
CA VAL A 233 -22.09 1.22 8.52
C VAL A 233 -22.75 0.61 7.27
N ALA A 234 -22.16 0.84 6.09
CA ALA A 234 -22.65 0.24 4.85
C ALA A 234 -22.60 -1.30 4.88
N SER A 235 -21.54 -1.90 5.45
CA SER A 235 -21.44 -3.35 5.63
C SER A 235 -22.49 -3.90 6.59
N ILE A 236 -22.76 -3.19 7.70
CA ILE A 236 -23.82 -3.56 8.67
C ILE A 236 -25.19 -3.49 7.98
N THR A 237 -25.46 -2.40 7.27
CA THR A 237 -26.74 -2.22 6.54
C THR A 237 -26.92 -3.31 5.49
N ALA A 238 -25.89 -3.61 4.69
CA ALA A 238 -25.93 -4.69 3.71
C ALA A 238 -26.12 -6.06 4.38
N PHE A 239 -25.49 -6.30 5.52
CA PHE A 239 -25.66 -7.55 6.27
C PHE A 239 -27.10 -7.72 6.76
N ILE A 240 -27.68 -6.69 7.41
CA ILE A 240 -29.08 -6.71 7.87
C ILE A 240 -30.03 -6.90 6.68
N TYR A 241 -29.84 -6.13 5.61
CA TYR A 241 -30.65 -6.22 4.40
C TYR A 241 -30.59 -7.61 3.77
N SER A 242 -29.42 -8.26 3.77
CA SER A 242 -29.24 -9.62 3.26
C SER A 242 -30.01 -10.68 4.03
N ILE A 243 -30.41 -10.40 5.29
CA ILE A 243 -31.23 -11.30 6.10
C ILE A 243 -32.70 -11.20 5.67
N TYR A 244 -33.17 -9.99 5.35
CA TYR A 244 -34.58 -9.76 4.94
C TYR A 244 -34.87 -10.25 3.52
N ILE A 245 -33.90 -10.12 2.60
CA ILE A 245 -34.04 -10.64 1.25
C ILE A 245 -33.62 -12.11 1.31
N ASP A 246 -34.62 -13.01 1.19
CA ASP A 246 -34.40 -14.45 1.18
C ASP A 246 -33.75 -14.89 -0.14
N ILE A 247 -32.52 -14.40 -0.33
CA ILE A 247 -31.70 -14.65 -1.51
C ILE A 247 -31.20 -16.09 -1.39
N ASN A 248 -31.38 -16.88 -2.43
CA ASN A 248 -31.00 -18.29 -2.58
C ASN A 248 -29.74 -18.70 -1.81
N LEU A 249 -29.92 -19.52 -0.81
CA LEU A 249 -29.17 -19.75 0.41
C LEU A 249 -27.65 -20.03 0.28
N TRP A 250 -27.16 -20.55 -0.82
CA TRP A 250 -25.75 -21.00 -0.87
C TRP A 250 -24.74 -19.93 -1.24
N GLN A 251 -25.10 -19.03 -2.15
CA GLN A 251 -24.23 -17.94 -2.59
C GLN A 251 -24.18 -16.79 -1.56
N THR A 252 -25.28 -16.59 -0.83
CA THR A 252 -25.40 -15.52 0.17
C THR A 252 -24.66 -15.80 1.48
N LYS A 253 -24.49 -17.07 1.86
CA LYS A 253 -23.70 -17.42 3.06
C LYS A 253 -22.26 -16.89 2.95
N GLY A 254 -21.65 -17.04 1.80
CA GLY A 254 -20.31 -16.51 1.55
C GLY A 254 -20.25 -14.98 1.67
N ILE A 255 -21.18 -14.28 1.05
CA ILE A 255 -21.25 -12.80 1.10
C ILE A 255 -21.50 -12.32 2.54
N ARG A 256 -22.39 -12.94 3.30
CA ARG A 256 -22.64 -12.62 4.71
C ARG A 256 -21.39 -12.76 5.57
N ILE A 257 -20.60 -13.82 5.36
CA ILE A 257 -19.33 -14.02 6.07
C ILE A 257 -18.34 -12.90 5.71
N PHE A 258 -18.22 -12.53 4.43
CA PHE A 258 -17.37 -11.40 4.02
C PHE A 258 -17.82 -10.08 4.65
N LEU A 259 -19.13 -9.81 4.71
CA LEU A 259 -19.65 -8.62 5.37
C LEU A 259 -19.34 -8.61 6.88
N LEU A 260 -19.51 -9.74 7.57
CA LEU A 260 -19.13 -9.85 8.99
C LEU A 260 -17.63 -9.66 9.19
N MET A 261 -16.79 -10.22 8.34
CA MET A 261 -15.34 -10.00 8.37
C MET A 261 -15.00 -8.51 8.15
N ASN A 262 -15.65 -7.86 7.18
CA ASN A 262 -15.48 -6.43 6.94
C ASN A 262 -15.85 -5.59 8.16
N ILE A 263 -17.01 -5.85 8.77
CA ILE A 263 -17.48 -5.18 9.98
C ILE A 263 -16.43 -5.36 11.09
N PHE A 264 -16.01 -6.59 11.34
CA PHE A 264 -15.04 -6.89 12.39
C PHE A 264 -13.69 -6.21 12.14
N ILE A 265 -13.17 -6.29 10.90
CA ILE A 265 -11.90 -5.67 10.53
C ILE A 265 -12.00 -4.15 10.65
N LEU A 266 -13.00 -3.51 10.03
CA LEU A 266 -13.09 -2.05 9.96
C LEU A 266 -13.38 -1.43 11.33
N LEU A 267 -14.28 -2.02 12.13
CA LEU A 267 -14.53 -1.57 13.49
C LEU A 267 -13.35 -1.83 14.40
N GLY A 268 -12.76 -3.04 14.32
CA GLY A 268 -11.57 -3.39 15.08
C GLY A 268 -10.40 -2.45 14.76
N LEU A 269 -10.21 -2.11 13.48
CA LEU A 269 -9.22 -1.14 13.03
C LEU A 269 -9.49 0.25 13.58
N THR A 270 -10.73 0.73 13.54
CA THR A 270 -11.12 2.05 14.06
C THR A 270 -10.90 2.13 15.57
N ILE A 271 -11.31 1.11 16.32
CA ILE A 271 -11.17 1.07 17.79
C ILE A 271 -9.70 0.95 18.21
N THR A 272 -8.94 0.08 17.56
CA THR A 272 -7.53 -0.14 17.91
C THR A 272 -6.65 1.02 17.51
N SER A 273 -6.92 1.67 16.38
CA SER A 273 -6.13 2.80 15.91
C SER A 273 -6.21 4.01 16.84
N THR A 274 -7.37 4.26 17.43
CA THR A 274 -7.54 5.36 18.39
C THR A 274 -6.79 5.12 19.70
N ARG A 275 -6.62 3.85 20.11
CA ARG A 275 -5.98 3.48 21.41
C ARG A 275 -4.52 3.04 21.28
N TRP A 276 -4.14 2.47 20.16
CA TRP A 276 -2.89 1.70 20.04
C TRP A 276 -1.73 2.50 19.45
N PHE A 277 -2.01 3.42 18.53
CA PHE A 277 -0.98 4.24 17.91
C PHE A 277 -0.22 5.09 18.95
N GLY A 278 -0.95 5.62 19.93
CA GLY A 278 -0.34 6.37 21.04
C GLY A 278 0.58 5.56 21.95
N ARG A 279 0.44 4.21 22.02
CA ARG A 279 1.28 3.36 22.88
C ARG A 279 2.50 2.76 22.16
N LEU A 280 2.39 2.49 20.86
CA LEU A 280 3.49 1.90 20.08
C LEU A 280 4.65 2.87 19.90
N PHE A 281 4.35 4.16 19.75
CA PHE A 281 5.37 5.18 19.53
C PHE A 281 5.90 5.80 20.83
N ARG A 282 5.21 5.70 21.96
CA ARG A 282 5.75 6.12 23.27
C ARG A 282 6.84 5.21 23.82
N ARG A 283 6.93 3.95 23.37
CA ARG A 283 7.97 3.00 23.81
C ARG A 283 9.29 3.07 23.06
N GLY A 284 9.40 3.91 22.03
CA GLY A 284 10.62 4.07 21.24
C GLY A 284 11.43 5.31 21.55
N SER A 285 11.02 6.11 22.51
CA SER A 285 11.69 7.35 22.95
C SER A 285 12.35 7.24 24.35
N GLY A 286 12.65 6.02 24.77
CA GLY A 286 13.47 5.75 25.96
C GLY A 286 14.75 5.07 25.58
#